data_e0879902de0f94ee89beef9c61a79ec4
#
_entry.id   e0879902de0f94ee89beef9c61a79ec4
#
_cell.length_a   1.000
_cell.length_b   1.000
_cell.length_c   1.000
_cell.angle_alpha   90.00
_cell.angle_beta   90.00
_cell.angle_gamma   90.00
#
_symmetry.space_group_name_H-M   'P 1'
#
loop_
_entity.id
_entity.type
_entity.pdbx_description
1 polymer ?
#
loop_
_entity_poly.entity_id
_entity_poly.type
_entity_poly.pdbx_seq_one_letter_code
_entity_poly.pdbx_strand_id
1 'polypeptide(L)'
;GLGRTSADFLIEQAVSEFGVKAMADPSPEQGLYDRSDNVNFARKGIPAPTFSLGFTAFDDEINKYYHKAGDHVSSFDLNYAQTYWKSYILSAQKIANWDQKPVWKEGDKYESVSKQLYGK
;
A
#
# COMPACT_ATOMS: atom_id res chain seq x y z
N GLY A 1 -3.65 -0.44 -1.08
CA GLY A 1 -4.58 -1.54 -1.22
C GLY A 1 -4.30 -2.36 -2.46
N LEU A 2 -4.63 -3.63 -2.40
CA LEU A 2 -4.54 -4.54 -3.54
C LEU A 2 -5.53 -4.16 -4.65
N GLY A 3 -5.36 -4.77 -5.81
CA GLY A 3 -6.26 -4.61 -6.96
C GLY A 3 -5.78 -3.60 -7.99
N ARG A 4 -4.66 -2.94 -7.78
CA ARG A 4 -4.23 -1.79 -8.57
C ARG A 4 -3.05 -2.03 -9.49
N THR A 5 -2.13 -2.94 -9.15
CA THR A 5 -0.90 -3.14 -9.90
C THR A 5 -0.66 -4.61 -10.25
N SER A 6 0.18 -4.86 -11.25
CA SER A 6 0.60 -6.21 -11.61
C SER A 6 1.48 -6.88 -10.54
N ALA A 7 2.05 -6.13 -9.61
CA ALA A 7 2.90 -6.64 -8.52
C ALA A 7 2.11 -7.05 -7.27
N ASP A 8 0.80 -6.91 -7.24
CA ASP A 8 -0.03 -7.19 -6.07
C ASP A 8 0.17 -8.62 -5.53
N PHE A 9 0.31 -9.61 -6.41
CA PHE A 9 0.52 -11.01 -6.01
C PHE A 9 1.82 -11.22 -5.22
N LEU A 10 2.87 -10.44 -5.49
CA LEU A 10 4.12 -10.49 -4.74
C LEU A 10 3.93 -9.99 -3.30
N ILE A 11 3.07 -8.98 -3.15
CA ILE A 11 2.69 -8.46 -1.83
C ILE A 11 1.89 -9.52 -1.08
N GLU A 12 0.89 -10.14 -1.72
CA GLU A 12 0.09 -11.21 -1.12
C GLU A 12 0.96 -12.39 -0.67
N GLN A 13 1.90 -12.83 -1.50
CA GLN A 13 2.86 -13.86 -1.14
C GLN A 13 3.72 -13.46 0.07
N ALA A 14 4.26 -12.23 0.05
CA ALA A 14 5.15 -11.76 1.12
C ALA A 14 4.44 -11.71 2.48
N VAL A 15 3.23 -11.14 2.52
CA VAL A 15 2.51 -10.97 3.80
C VAL A 15 2.01 -12.30 4.34
N SER A 16 1.67 -13.25 3.46
CA SER A 16 1.19 -14.58 3.87
C SER A 16 2.27 -15.37 4.63
N GLU A 17 3.55 -15.12 4.38
CA GLU A 17 4.66 -15.76 5.10
C GLU A 17 4.66 -15.41 6.60
N PHE A 18 3.99 -14.33 6.97
CA PHE A 18 3.86 -13.86 8.37
C PHE A 18 2.45 -14.07 8.93
N GLY A 19 1.63 -14.86 8.28
CA GLY A 19 0.27 -15.19 8.73
C GLY A 19 -0.72 -14.03 8.63
N VAL A 20 -0.39 -12.97 7.86
CA VAL A 20 -1.30 -11.86 7.61
C VAL A 20 -1.80 -11.87 6.16
N LYS A 21 -2.88 -11.17 5.91
CA LYS A 21 -3.52 -11.09 4.59
C LYS A 21 -3.50 -9.66 4.09
N ALA A 22 -3.00 -9.45 2.88
CA ALA A 22 -3.17 -8.18 2.20
C ALA A 22 -4.61 -8.04 1.70
N MET A 23 -5.13 -6.81 1.72
CA MET A 23 -6.50 -6.50 1.31
C MET A 23 -6.52 -5.30 0.38
N ALA A 24 -7.57 -5.21 -0.42
CA ALA A 24 -7.91 -3.98 -1.12
C ALA A 24 -8.24 -2.86 -0.12
N ASP A 25 -8.27 -1.63 -0.60
CA ASP A 25 -8.72 -0.49 0.20
C ASP A 25 -10.17 -0.76 0.67
N PRO A 26 -10.42 -0.81 1.98
CA PRO A 26 -11.77 -1.05 2.50
C PRO A 26 -12.70 0.15 2.35
N SER A 27 -12.17 1.35 2.08
CA SER A 27 -12.91 2.61 2.02
C SER A 27 -12.41 3.49 0.86
N PRO A 28 -12.51 3.01 -0.40
CA PRO A 28 -11.94 3.72 -1.55
C PRO A 28 -12.56 5.11 -1.77
N GLU A 29 -13.79 5.33 -1.30
CA GLU A 29 -14.48 6.62 -1.34
C GLU A 29 -13.79 7.69 -0.48
N GLN A 30 -13.01 7.29 0.51
CA GLN A 30 -12.23 8.22 1.34
C GLN A 30 -10.94 8.70 0.67
N GLY A 31 -10.56 8.09 -0.45
CA GLY A 31 -9.42 8.51 -1.26
C GLY A 31 -8.07 8.43 -0.56
N LEU A 32 -7.90 7.50 0.37
CA LEU A 32 -6.72 7.41 1.24
C LEU A 32 -5.43 7.19 0.46
N TYR A 33 -5.50 6.47 -0.67
CA TYR A 33 -4.35 6.25 -1.54
C TYR A 33 -3.69 7.57 -1.98
N ASP A 34 -4.47 8.59 -2.26
CA ASP A 34 -3.99 9.87 -2.80
C ASP A 34 -3.55 10.85 -1.72
N ARG A 35 -3.59 10.46 -0.46
CA ARG A 35 -3.31 11.32 0.69
C ARG A 35 -1.91 11.11 1.28
N SER A 36 -1.06 10.31 0.63
CA SER A 36 0.32 10.08 1.06
C SER A 36 1.31 10.22 -0.11
N ASP A 37 2.59 10.16 0.16
CA ASP A 37 3.68 10.51 -0.76
C ASP A 37 3.74 9.66 -2.03
N ASN A 38 3.23 8.43 -1.98
CA ASN A 38 3.12 7.53 -3.12
C ASN A 38 2.38 8.15 -4.30
N VAL A 39 1.44 9.07 -4.06
CA VAL A 39 0.66 9.72 -5.12
C VAL A 39 1.54 10.51 -6.09
N ASN A 40 2.67 11.04 -5.64
CA ASN A 40 3.59 11.79 -6.48
C ASN A 40 4.25 10.89 -7.55
N PHE A 41 4.53 9.64 -7.20
CA PHE A 41 5.01 8.64 -8.16
C PHE A 41 3.87 8.15 -9.07
N ALA A 42 2.71 7.87 -8.50
CA ALA A 42 1.53 7.42 -9.25
C ALA A 42 1.12 8.43 -10.33
N ARG A 43 1.11 9.72 -10.03
CA ARG A 43 0.84 10.81 -10.99
C ARG A 43 1.86 10.89 -12.14
N LYS A 44 3.02 10.27 -11.98
CA LYS A 44 4.03 10.13 -13.04
C LYS A 44 3.95 8.77 -13.75
N GLY A 45 2.93 7.97 -13.45
CA GLY A 45 2.70 6.65 -14.05
C GLY A 45 3.45 5.51 -13.38
N ILE A 46 4.20 5.77 -12.31
CA ILE A 46 5.00 4.76 -11.60
C ILE A 46 4.11 4.07 -10.58
N PRO A 47 3.91 2.74 -10.65
CA PRO A 47 3.22 1.99 -9.61
C PRO A 47 3.91 2.15 -8.25
N ALA A 48 3.17 2.66 -7.29
CA ALA A 48 3.66 2.94 -5.94
C ALA A 48 2.63 2.46 -4.91
N PRO A 49 2.66 1.19 -4.50
CA PRO A 49 1.70 0.65 -3.55
C PRO A 49 1.83 1.34 -2.19
N THR A 50 0.69 1.57 -1.55
CA THR A 50 0.62 2.09 -0.18
C THR A 50 0.39 0.95 0.78
N PHE A 51 1.24 0.86 1.79
CA PHE A 51 1.07 -0.02 2.93
C PHE A 51 0.48 0.76 4.10
N SER A 52 -0.51 0.19 4.75
CA SER A 52 -1.04 0.68 6.01
C SER A 52 -1.28 -0.48 6.96
N LEU A 53 -1.29 -0.20 8.25
CA LEU A 53 -1.81 -1.11 9.26
C LEU A 53 -3.28 -1.41 8.94
N GLY A 54 -3.75 -2.61 9.24
CA GLY A 54 -5.14 -2.99 8.95
C GLY A 54 -6.12 -2.04 9.65
N PHE A 55 -7.04 -1.50 8.89
CA PHE A 55 -8.17 -0.70 9.37
C PHE A 55 -9.37 -0.92 8.43
N THR A 56 -10.56 -0.57 8.89
CA THR A 56 -11.79 -0.70 8.10
C THR A 56 -12.19 0.59 7.42
N ALA A 57 -11.93 1.72 8.07
CA ALA A 57 -12.19 3.06 7.58
C ALA A 57 -11.32 4.06 8.34
N PHE A 58 -11.27 5.29 7.85
CA PHE A 58 -10.73 6.42 8.60
C PHE A 58 -11.82 6.92 9.55
N ASP A 59 -11.95 6.24 10.67
CA ASP A 59 -13.02 6.38 11.66
C ASP A 59 -12.56 7.11 12.95
N ASP A 60 -13.41 7.10 13.96
CA ASP A 60 -13.13 7.76 15.24
C ASP A 60 -11.93 7.14 15.98
N GLU A 61 -11.65 5.84 15.79
CA GLU A 61 -10.48 5.20 16.40
C GLU A 61 -9.19 5.73 15.80
N ILE A 62 -9.08 5.78 14.48
CA ILE A 62 -7.94 6.39 13.78
C ILE A 62 -7.83 7.87 14.13
N ASN A 63 -8.95 8.58 14.19
CA ASN A 63 -9.01 10.01 14.50
C ASN A 63 -8.56 10.37 15.93
N LYS A 64 -8.43 9.41 16.84
CA LYS A 64 -7.83 9.67 18.16
C LYS A 64 -6.33 9.99 18.06
N TYR A 65 -5.65 9.42 17.10
CA TYR A 65 -4.20 9.46 17.00
C TYR A 65 -3.71 10.26 15.80
N TYR A 66 -4.36 10.14 14.66
CA TYR A 66 -3.90 10.68 13.37
C TYR A 66 -3.63 12.18 13.44
N HIS A 67 -2.37 12.55 13.31
CA HIS A 67 -1.85 13.92 13.40
C HIS A 67 -2.18 14.62 14.74
N LYS A 68 -2.21 13.90 15.85
CA LYS A 68 -2.53 14.43 17.20
C LYS A 68 -1.44 14.08 18.21
N ALA A 69 -1.43 14.82 19.32
CA ALA A 69 -0.49 14.61 20.41
C ALA A 69 -0.58 13.22 21.09
N GLY A 70 -1.70 12.52 20.91
CA GLY A 70 -1.87 11.15 21.40
C GLY A 70 -1.18 10.09 20.53
N ASP A 71 -0.66 10.44 19.35
CA ASP A 71 0.07 9.52 18.48
C ASP A 71 1.52 9.37 18.95
N HIS A 72 1.72 8.44 19.86
CA HIS A 72 3.03 8.16 20.45
C HIS A 72 3.23 6.65 20.70
N VAL A 73 4.46 6.26 20.98
CA VAL A 73 4.89 4.84 21.07
C VAL A 73 4.02 3.98 21.98
N SER A 74 3.47 4.53 23.07
CA SER A 74 2.65 3.75 23.99
C SER A 74 1.30 3.29 23.42
N SER A 75 0.87 3.86 22.28
CA SER A 75 -0.33 3.43 21.55
C SER A 75 -0.08 2.27 20.60
N PHE A 76 1.17 1.84 20.41
CA PHE A 76 1.55 0.80 19.45
C PHE A 76 1.46 -0.60 20.06
N ASP A 77 0.87 -1.53 19.29
CA ASP A 77 1.12 -2.96 19.45
C ASP A 77 2.45 -3.31 18.76
N LEU A 78 3.50 -3.47 19.56
CA LEU A 78 4.85 -3.74 19.04
C LEU A 78 4.97 -5.10 18.34
N ASN A 79 4.19 -6.11 18.73
CA ASN A 79 4.20 -7.42 18.07
C ASN A 79 3.58 -7.31 16.68
N TYR A 80 2.46 -6.60 16.57
CA TYR A 80 1.84 -6.35 15.29
C TYR A 80 2.72 -5.46 14.41
N ALA A 81 3.34 -4.43 14.96
CA ALA A 81 4.27 -3.57 14.25
C ALA A 81 5.46 -4.35 13.67
N GLN A 82 6.02 -5.31 14.42
CA GLN A 82 7.08 -6.18 13.94
C GLN A 82 6.62 -7.03 12.74
N THR A 83 5.44 -7.63 12.82
CA THR A 83 4.85 -8.40 11.73
C THR A 83 4.63 -7.53 10.48
N TYR A 84 4.12 -6.33 10.68
CA TYR A 84 3.94 -5.35 9.61
C TYR A 84 5.25 -4.99 8.93
N TRP A 85 6.30 -4.65 9.69
CA TRP A 85 7.60 -4.29 9.13
C TRP A 85 8.25 -5.44 8.34
N LYS A 86 8.19 -6.67 8.85
CA LYS A 86 8.67 -7.85 8.14
C LYS A 86 7.93 -8.05 6.82
N SER A 87 6.63 -7.93 6.84
CA SER A 87 5.76 -8.03 5.66
C SER A 87 6.09 -6.95 4.62
N TYR A 88 6.30 -5.72 5.08
CA TYR A 88 6.66 -4.60 4.22
C TYR A 88 8.02 -4.81 3.54
N ILE A 89 9.05 -5.16 4.33
CA ILE A 89 10.41 -5.38 3.82
C ILE A 89 10.43 -6.52 2.80
N LEU A 90 9.79 -7.65 3.11
CA LEU A 90 9.75 -8.79 2.20
C LEU A 90 8.97 -8.46 0.91
N SER A 91 7.90 -7.70 1.00
CA SER A 91 7.17 -7.22 -0.18
C SER A 91 8.05 -6.36 -1.07
N ALA A 92 8.77 -5.42 -0.49
CA ALA A 92 9.72 -4.57 -1.22
C ALA A 92 10.84 -5.40 -1.88
N GLN A 93 11.38 -6.38 -1.17
CA GLN A 93 12.40 -7.27 -1.68
C GLN A 93 11.91 -8.14 -2.85
N LYS A 94 10.69 -8.70 -2.74
CA LYS A 94 10.10 -9.50 -3.82
C LYS A 94 9.85 -8.64 -5.07
N ILE A 95 9.36 -7.42 -4.90
CA ILE A 95 9.14 -6.49 -6.03
C ILE A 95 10.47 -6.06 -6.66
N ALA A 96 11.48 -5.75 -5.86
CA ALA A 96 12.78 -5.31 -6.35
C ALA A 96 13.55 -6.40 -7.11
N ASN A 97 13.32 -7.67 -6.76
CA ASN A 97 13.93 -8.83 -7.42
C ASN A 97 13.05 -9.43 -8.54
N TRP A 98 11.89 -8.86 -8.81
CA TRP A 98 11.04 -9.32 -9.88
C TRP A 98 11.63 -8.90 -11.24
N ASP A 99 11.64 -9.80 -12.18
CA ASP A 99 12.21 -9.61 -13.53
C ASP A 99 11.31 -8.80 -14.47
N GLN A 100 10.08 -8.51 -14.03
CA GLN A 100 9.13 -7.71 -14.81
C GLN A 100 8.94 -6.32 -14.18
N LYS A 101 8.67 -5.35 -15.03
CA LYS A 101 8.33 -4.01 -14.59
C LYS A 101 6.88 -3.97 -14.08
N PRO A 102 6.63 -3.53 -12.84
CA PRO A 102 5.26 -3.32 -12.37
C PRO A 102 4.52 -2.31 -13.25
N VAL A 103 3.26 -2.63 -13.54
CA VAL A 103 2.36 -1.74 -14.28
C VAL A 103 1.04 -1.59 -13.55
N TRP A 104 0.30 -0.50 -13.82
CA TRP A 104 -1.07 -0.35 -13.35
C TRP A 104 -1.99 -1.32 -14.07
N LYS A 105 -2.97 -1.85 -13.34
CA LYS A 105 -4.00 -2.71 -13.94
C LYS A 105 -4.92 -1.89 -14.84
N GLU A 106 -5.52 -2.58 -15.79
CA GLU A 106 -6.51 -1.99 -16.69
C GLU A 106 -7.66 -1.35 -15.88
N GLY A 107 -8.03 -0.14 -16.25
CA GLY A 107 -9.05 0.66 -15.59
C GLY A 107 -8.59 1.41 -14.33
N ASP A 108 -7.34 1.24 -13.88
CA ASP A 108 -6.83 2.11 -12.81
C ASP A 108 -6.66 3.55 -13.32
N LYS A 109 -6.97 4.52 -12.47
CA LYS A 109 -6.90 5.95 -12.82
C LYS A 109 -5.52 6.44 -13.25
N TYR A 110 -4.47 5.72 -12.90
CA TYR A 110 -3.09 6.05 -13.29
C TYR A 110 -2.58 5.23 -14.48
N GLU A 111 -3.40 4.33 -15.03
CA GLU A 111 -3.03 3.49 -16.17
C GLU A 111 -2.62 4.30 -17.39
N SER A 112 -3.42 5.32 -17.76
CA SER A 112 -3.17 6.15 -18.94
C SER A 112 -1.85 6.89 -18.87
N VAL A 113 -1.51 7.42 -17.69
CA VAL A 113 -0.23 8.11 -17.46
C VAL A 113 0.94 7.12 -17.53
N SER A 114 0.75 5.91 -17.02
CA SER A 114 1.75 4.84 -17.11
C SER A 114 2.02 4.43 -18.57
N LYS A 115 0.97 4.30 -19.36
CA LYS A 115 1.10 4.01 -20.80
C LYS A 115 1.89 5.10 -21.55
N GLN A 116 1.70 6.36 -21.20
CA GLN A 116 2.50 7.46 -21.74
C GLN A 116 3.98 7.35 -21.34
N LEU A 117 4.24 7.04 -20.07
CA LEU A 117 5.60 6.93 -19.53
C LEU A 117 6.36 5.74 -20.15
N TYR A 118 5.72 4.61 -20.32
CA TYR A 118 6.35 3.38 -20.78
C TYR A 118 6.17 3.06 -22.28
N GLY A 119 5.41 3.89 -23.00
CA GLY A 119 5.22 3.76 -24.45
C GLY A 119 4.41 2.52 -24.87
N LYS A 120 3.50 2.06 -24.03
CA LYS A 120 2.65 0.89 -24.31
C LYS A 120 1.18 1.20 -24.08
#